data_16f489267d425c10480169dec9e530cf
#
_entry.id   16f489267d425c10480169dec9e530cf
#
_cell.length_a   1.000
_cell.length_b   1.000
_cell.length_c   1.000
_cell.angle_alpha   90.00
_cell.angle_beta   90.00
_cell.angle_gamma   90.00
#
_symmetry.space_group_name_H-M   'P 1'
#
loop_
_entity.id
_entity.type
_entity.pdbx_description
1 polymer ?
#
loop_
_entity_poly.entity_id
_entity_poly.type
_entity_poly.pdbx_seq_one_letter_code
_entity_poly.pdbx_strand_id
1 'polypeptide(L)'
;MVRYILQQIKITSSKAYGKWYAKNVVEETIDLDGLSEHMSHHNSPYSKGVIKGLLTDMIQCIKELLLQGMNVKIDDLAIFSLGIKNKLAAATEEDFTVSKNIEGVKLKARATGELMSKSLNLDATLKKATFINPSTDPSTGSGTSSGTESETDPSASSGTGGSGIIPTPTDPEDDQPGGGD
;
A
#
# COMPACT_ATOMS: atom_id res chain seq x y z
N MET A 1 2.44 6.68 13.96
CA MET A 1 3.80 7.11 14.37
C MET A 1 4.74 6.88 13.21
N VAL A 2 5.49 7.90 12.78
CA VAL A 2 6.42 7.82 11.64
C VAL A 2 7.79 7.41 12.14
N ARG A 3 8.37 6.34 11.56
CA ARG A 3 9.73 5.88 11.91
C ARG A 3 10.75 6.47 10.96
N TYR A 4 11.93 6.80 11.46
CA TYR A 4 13.05 7.28 10.65
C TYR A 4 14.37 6.63 11.01
N ILE A 5 15.28 6.59 10.04
CA ILE A 5 16.70 6.23 10.22
C ILE A 5 17.58 7.43 9.90
N LEU A 6 18.77 7.43 10.44
CA LEU A 6 19.79 8.40 10.05
C LEU A 6 20.63 7.82 8.90
N GLN A 7 20.80 8.62 7.86
CA GLN A 7 21.62 8.29 6.71
C GLN A 7 22.63 9.39 6.43
N GLN A 8 23.87 9.02 6.13
CA GLN A 8 24.92 9.97 5.81
C GLN A 8 24.89 10.36 4.34
N ILE A 9 25.09 11.63 4.03
CA ILE A 9 25.17 12.13 2.66
C ILE A 9 26.53 11.74 2.08
N LYS A 10 26.49 10.87 1.06
CA LYS A 10 27.70 10.36 0.38
C LYS A 10 27.99 11.07 -0.96
N ILE A 11 27.19 12.07 -1.33
CA ILE A 11 27.37 12.83 -2.56
C ILE A 11 28.51 13.84 -2.34
N THR A 12 29.66 13.59 -2.93
CA THR A 12 30.88 14.39 -2.72
C THR A 12 30.76 15.82 -3.23
N SER A 13 29.94 16.07 -4.27
CA SER A 13 29.67 17.42 -4.80
C SER A 13 28.71 18.25 -3.94
N SER A 14 28.11 17.67 -2.91
CA SER A 14 27.18 18.38 -2.05
C SER A 14 27.89 19.13 -0.94
N LYS A 15 27.49 20.38 -0.67
CA LYS A 15 27.93 21.14 0.52
C LYS A 15 27.60 20.47 1.86
N ALA A 16 26.74 19.47 1.84
CA ALA A 16 26.33 18.69 3.01
C ALA A 16 27.00 17.31 3.07
N TYR A 17 28.06 17.07 2.29
CA TYR A 17 28.82 15.82 2.32
C TYR A 17 29.27 15.46 3.76
N GLY A 18 29.09 14.22 4.12
CA GLY A 18 29.43 13.72 5.46
C GLY A 18 28.40 14.03 6.56
N LYS A 19 27.43 14.92 6.33
CA LYS A 19 26.37 15.24 7.30
C LYS A 19 25.29 14.15 7.31
N TRP A 20 24.59 14.07 8.43
CA TRP A 20 23.50 13.10 8.63
C TRP A 20 22.15 13.75 8.42
N TYR A 21 21.22 13.01 7.83
CA TYR A 21 19.83 13.41 7.67
C TYR A 21 18.88 12.28 8.04
N ALA A 22 17.68 12.64 8.44
CA ALA A 22 16.62 11.66 8.72
C ALA A 22 15.97 11.21 7.42
N LYS A 23 15.84 9.90 7.24
CA LYS A 23 15.10 9.27 6.15
C LYS A 23 13.94 8.47 6.72
N ASN A 24 12.75 8.66 6.16
CA ASN A 24 11.57 7.88 6.54
C ASN A 24 11.78 6.39 6.26
N VAL A 25 11.30 5.55 7.17
CA VAL A 25 11.20 4.10 6.98
C VAL A 25 9.77 3.79 6.58
N VAL A 26 9.59 3.34 5.35
CA VAL A 26 8.30 2.83 4.86
C VAL A 26 8.20 1.37 5.30
N GLU A 27 7.20 1.04 6.10
CA GLU A 27 6.98 -0.31 6.61
C GLU A 27 6.24 -1.16 5.58
N GLU A 28 5.19 -0.58 4.99
CA GLU A 28 4.33 -1.26 4.03
C GLU A 28 3.73 -0.24 3.05
N THR A 29 3.38 -0.70 1.87
CA THR A 29 2.59 0.06 0.90
C THR A 29 1.23 -0.63 0.77
N ILE A 30 0.19 0.03 1.24
CA ILE A 30 -1.18 -0.46 1.17
C ILE A 30 -1.75 -0.10 -0.20
N ASP A 31 -2.30 -1.07 -0.89
CA ASP A 31 -2.98 -0.90 -2.17
C ASP A 31 -4.46 -0.50 -2.00
N LEU A 32 -5.19 -0.39 -3.11
CA LEU A 32 -6.60 -0.01 -3.09
C LEU A 32 -7.47 -1.04 -2.36
N ASP A 33 -7.08 -2.30 -2.41
CA ASP A 33 -7.81 -3.40 -1.76
C ASP A 33 -7.67 -3.31 -0.24
N GLY A 34 -6.44 -3.14 0.24
CA GLY A 34 -6.14 -2.93 1.66
C GLY A 34 -6.71 -1.62 2.21
N LEU A 35 -6.69 -0.54 1.41
CA LEU A 35 -7.34 0.72 1.79
C LEU A 35 -8.85 0.54 1.96
N SER A 36 -9.49 -0.16 1.02
CA SER A 36 -10.94 -0.42 1.07
C SER A 36 -11.34 -1.28 2.27
N GLU A 37 -10.49 -2.24 2.62
CA GLU A 37 -10.65 -3.05 3.82
C GLU A 37 -10.51 -2.22 5.09
N HIS A 38 -9.45 -1.42 5.18
CA HIS A 38 -9.25 -0.51 6.31
C HIS A 38 -10.44 0.44 6.50
N MET A 39 -10.94 1.06 5.41
CA MET A 39 -12.11 1.93 5.45
C MET A 39 -13.38 1.21 5.92
N SER A 40 -13.58 -0.05 5.54
CA SER A 40 -14.75 -0.82 5.96
C SER A 40 -14.78 -1.11 7.47
N HIS A 41 -13.61 -1.13 8.13
CA HIS A 41 -13.48 -1.32 9.58
C HIS A 41 -13.73 -0.04 10.40
N HIS A 42 -13.80 1.14 9.77
CA HIS A 42 -14.06 2.42 10.44
C HIS A 42 -15.56 2.70 10.68
N ASN A 43 -16.33 1.69 11.06
CA ASN A 43 -17.77 1.79 11.28
C ASN A 43 -18.54 2.32 10.06
N SER A 44 -18.05 1.96 8.87
CA SER A 44 -18.68 2.33 7.59
C SER A 44 -19.93 1.47 7.34
N PRO A 45 -21.03 2.05 6.83
CA PRO A 45 -22.20 1.28 6.41
C PRO A 45 -21.95 0.52 5.08
N TYR A 46 -20.81 0.74 4.44
CA TYR A 46 -20.47 0.16 3.15
C TYR A 46 -19.54 -1.04 3.29
N SER A 47 -19.80 -2.08 2.51
CA SER A 47 -18.89 -3.23 2.42
C SER A 47 -17.58 -2.85 1.69
N LYS A 48 -16.51 -3.60 1.95
CA LYS A 48 -15.22 -3.46 1.25
C LYS A 48 -15.39 -3.39 -0.28
N GLY A 49 -16.26 -4.25 -0.84
CA GLY A 49 -16.49 -4.29 -2.29
C GLY A 49 -17.11 -3.00 -2.83
N VAL A 50 -18.09 -2.44 -2.12
CA VAL A 50 -18.72 -1.16 -2.49
C VAL A 50 -17.69 -0.02 -2.43
N ILE A 51 -16.91 0.06 -1.35
CA ILE A 51 -15.87 1.08 -1.18
C ILE A 51 -14.86 0.99 -2.32
N LYS A 52 -14.36 -0.22 -2.62
CA LYS A 52 -13.40 -0.45 -3.71
C LYS A 52 -13.97 -0.01 -5.07
N GLY A 53 -15.23 -0.34 -5.35
CA GLY A 53 -15.91 0.09 -6.56
C GLY A 53 -15.96 1.61 -6.70
N LEU A 54 -16.44 2.31 -5.66
CA LEU A 54 -16.51 3.78 -5.65
C LEU A 54 -15.14 4.45 -5.83
N LEU A 55 -14.10 3.94 -5.17
CA LEU A 55 -12.75 4.46 -5.33
C LEU A 55 -12.21 4.22 -6.75
N THR A 56 -12.52 3.08 -7.36
CA THR A 56 -12.13 2.77 -8.74
C THR A 56 -12.80 3.74 -9.71
N ASP A 57 -14.10 3.96 -9.57
CA ASP A 57 -14.86 4.88 -10.41
C ASP A 57 -14.36 6.33 -10.25
N MET A 58 -14.07 6.74 -9.01
CA MET A 58 -13.47 8.05 -8.72
C MET A 58 -12.15 8.23 -9.49
N ILE A 59 -11.26 7.24 -9.49
CA ILE A 59 -9.98 7.29 -10.19
C ILE A 59 -10.19 7.45 -11.71
N GLN A 60 -11.17 6.72 -12.29
CA GLN A 60 -11.49 6.83 -13.72
C GLN A 60 -12.05 8.20 -14.06
N CYS A 61 -12.98 8.73 -13.27
CA CYS A 61 -13.52 10.07 -13.47
C CYS A 61 -12.44 11.16 -13.38
N ILE A 62 -11.53 11.05 -12.40
CA ILE A 62 -10.39 11.98 -12.28
C ILE A 62 -9.54 11.93 -13.56
N LYS A 63 -9.22 10.73 -14.06
CA LYS A 63 -8.44 10.57 -15.30
C LYS A 63 -9.12 11.22 -16.51
N GLU A 64 -10.41 11.02 -16.67
CA GLU A 64 -11.18 11.62 -17.77
C GLU A 64 -11.15 13.15 -17.74
N LEU A 65 -11.44 13.74 -16.57
CA LEU A 65 -11.42 15.18 -16.39
C LEU A 65 -10.04 15.79 -16.65
N LEU A 66 -8.99 15.13 -16.17
CA LEU A 66 -7.61 15.56 -16.40
C LEU A 66 -7.24 15.53 -17.88
N LEU A 67 -7.67 14.51 -18.64
CA LEU A 67 -7.43 14.41 -20.09
C LEU A 67 -8.23 15.45 -20.89
N GLN A 68 -9.33 15.96 -20.34
CA GLN A 68 -10.08 17.09 -20.88
C GLN A 68 -9.44 18.45 -20.56
N GLY A 69 -8.28 18.46 -19.87
CA GLY A 69 -7.56 19.68 -19.50
C GLY A 69 -8.06 20.34 -18.21
N MET A 70 -8.94 19.69 -17.46
CA MET A 70 -9.45 20.20 -16.18
C MET A 70 -8.58 19.75 -15.02
N ASN A 71 -8.42 20.60 -14.01
CA ASN A 71 -7.85 20.20 -12.73
C ASN A 71 -8.96 19.68 -11.82
N VAL A 72 -8.68 18.62 -11.07
CA VAL A 72 -9.61 18.04 -10.11
C VAL A 72 -9.11 18.30 -8.70
N LYS A 73 -9.90 18.99 -7.89
CA LYS A 73 -9.63 19.20 -6.48
C LYS A 73 -10.51 18.27 -5.66
N ILE A 74 -9.89 17.49 -4.81
CA ILE A 74 -10.55 16.79 -3.71
C ILE A 74 -10.13 17.48 -2.44
N ASP A 75 -11.11 18.04 -1.71
CA ASP A 75 -10.86 18.73 -0.46
C ASP A 75 -10.20 17.78 0.54
N ASP A 76 -9.28 18.31 1.32
CA ASP A 76 -8.49 17.59 2.34
C ASP A 76 -7.59 16.46 1.82
N LEU A 77 -7.56 16.25 0.50
CA LEU A 77 -6.68 15.28 -0.15
C LEU A 77 -5.65 15.97 -1.04
N ALA A 78 -6.04 16.34 -2.26
CA ALA A 78 -5.11 16.94 -3.21
C ALA A 78 -5.81 17.64 -4.37
N ILE A 79 -5.06 18.53 -5.05
CA ILE A 79 -5.37 19.00 -6.39
C ILE A 79 -4.55 18.17 -7.37
N PHE A 80 -5.25 17.50 -8.28
CA PHE A 80 -4.68 16.75 -9.38
C PHE A 80 -4.67 17.62 -10.63
N SER A 81 -3.56 17.60 -11.38
CA SER A 81 -3.40 18.34 -12.64
C SER A 81 -2.45 17.59 -13.57
N LEU A 82 -2.53 17.86 -14.87
CA LEU A 82 -1.55 17.37 -15.83
C LEU A 82 -0.48 18.43 -16.09
N GLY A 83 0.74 17.98 -16.28
CA GLY A 83 1.84 18.77 -16.78
C GLY A 83 2.38 18.15 -18.06
N ILE A 84 2.81 18.99 -19.00
CA ILE A 84 3.50 18.54 -20.19
C ILE A 84 4.96 18.20 -19.84
N LYS A 85 5.43 17.08 -20.32
CA LYS A 85 6.83 16.66 -20.22
C LYS A 85 7.50 16.98 -21.55
N ASN A 86 8.35 18.01 -21.54
CA ASN A 86 9.11 18.42 -22.70
C ASN A 86 10.37 17.54 -22.86
N LYS A 87 10.71 17.21 -24.11
CA LYS A 87 11.89 16.46 -24.50
C LYS A 87 13.04 17.40 -24.88
N LEU A 88 12.79 18.26 -25.82
CA LEU A 88 13.74 19.26 -26.36
C LEU A 88 13.06 20.62 -26.51
N ALA A 89 13.81 21.71 -26.32
CA ALA A 89 13.34 23.02 -26.66
C ALA A 89 13.52 23.27 -28.17
N ALA A 90 12.60 23.99 -28.80
CA ALA A 90 12.75 24.49 -30.16
C ALA A 90 13.45 25.84 -30.13
N ALA A 91 14.13 26.20 -31.21
CA ALA A 91 14.79 27.51 -31.35
C ALA A 91 13.77 28.63 -31.64
N THR A 92 12.73 28.31 -32.41
CA THR A 92 11.63 29.21 -32.77
C THR A 92 10.28 28.52 -32.50
N GLU A 93 9.20 29.29 -32.52
CA GLU A 93 7.85 28.75 -32.38
C GLU A 93 7.47 27.88 -33.57
N GLU A 94 7.90 28.27 -34.80
CA GLU A 94 7.63 27.53 -36.02
C GLU A 94 8.33 26.17 -36.08
N ASP A 95 9.48 26.04 -35.42
CA ASP A 95 10.23 24.79 -35.34
C ASP A 95 9.65 23.82 -34.33
N PHE A 96 8.72 24.28 -33.46
CA PHE A 96 8.13 23.47 -32.44
C PHE A 96 7.14 22.43 -33.01
N THR A 97 7.39 21.19 -32.77
CA THR A 97 6.47 20.09 -33.13
C THR A 97 6.25 19.16 -31.93
N VAL A 98 5.01 18.67 -31.77
CA VAL A 98 4.66 17.77 -30.70
C VAL A 98 5.58 16.54 -30.65
N SER A 99 5.85 15.94 -31.81
CA SER A 99 6.65 14.72 -31.93
C SER A 99 8.12 14.92 -31.54
N LYS A 100 8.70 16.08 -31.79
CA LYS A 100 10.10 16.36 -31.44
C LYS A 100 10.28 16.92 -30.05
N ASN A 101 9.36 17.77 -29.59
CA ASN A 101 9.54 18.61 -28.43
C ASN A 101 8.76 18.13 -27.18
N ILE A 102 7.71 17.32 -27.37
CA ILE A 102 6.92 16.79 -26.26
C ILE A 102 7.19 15.28 -26.11
N GLU A 103 7.54 14.87 -24.89
CA GLU A 103 7.68 13.45 -24.54
C GLU A 103 6.34 12.84 -24.11
N GLY A 104 5.46 13.64 -23.50
CA GLY A 104 4.16 13.20 -23.01
C GLY A 104 3.60 14.10 -21.92
N VAL A 105 2.68 13.54 -21.16
CA VAL A 105 2.08 14.19 -20.00
C VAL A 105 2.47 13.49 -18.71
N LYS A 106 2.47 14.22 -17.61
CA LYS A 106 2.74 13.70 -16.27
C LYS A 106 1.69 14.19 -15.30
N LEU A 107 1.27 13.29 -14.40
CA LEU A 107 0.41 13.66 -13.28
C LEU A 107 1.19 14.53 -12.29
N LYS A 108 0.55 15.60 -11.83
CA LYS A 108 0.98 16.40 -10.69
C LYS A 108 -0.12 16.32 -9.63
N ALA A 109 0.25 16.04 -8.40
CA ALA A 109 -0.64 16.08 -7.25
C ALA A 109 -0.05 17.02 -6.21
N ARG A 110 -0.87 17.90 -5.66
CA ARG A 110 -0.50 18.84 -4.59
C ARG A 110 -1.49 18.68 -3.44
N ALA A 111 -1.01 18.27 -2.28
CA ALA A 111 -1.80 18.09 -1.08
C ALA A 111 -2.60 19.35 -0.71
N THR A 112 -3.79 19.16 -0.18
CA THR A 112 -4.69 20.20 0.32
C THR A 112 -5.24 19.82 1.70
N GLY A 113 -5.71 20.81 2.45
CA GLY A 113 -6.37 20.62 3.74
C GLY A 113 -5.55 19.79 4.72
N GLU A 114 -6.13 18.71 5.20
CA GLU A 114 -5.55 17.82 6.22
C GLU A 114 -4.23 17.15 5.79
N LEU A 115 -4.04 16.91 4.49
CA LEU A 115 -2.79 16.31 3.98
C LEU A 115 -1.70 17.33 3.65
N MET A 116 -1.92 18.62 3.93
CA MET A 116 -0.85 19.60 3.81
C MET A 116 0.23 19.36 4.86
N SER A 117 1.49 19.68 4.51
CA SER A 117 2.63 19.52 5.43
C SER A 117 2.43 20.21 6.78
N LYS A 118 1.70 21.34 6.83
CA LYS A 118 1.41 22.05 8.06
C LYS A 118 0.53 21.22 9.00
N SER A 119 -0.55 20.64 8.49
CA SER A 119 -1.47 19.80 9.27
C SER A 119 -0.80 18.48 9.67
N LEU A 120 -0.14 17.80 8.74
CA LEU A 120 0.59 16.57 9.02
C LEU A 120 1.69 16.74 10.08
N ASN A 121 2.36 17.89 10.13
CA ASN A 121 3.40 18.14 11.14
C ASN A 121 2.83 18.32 12.54
N LEU A 122 1.57 18.75 12.69
CA LEU A 122 0.91 18.87 14.00
C LEU A 122 0.62 17.49 14.59
N ASP A 123 0.25 16.53 13.75
CA ASP A 123 -0.18 15.19 14.18
C ASP A 123 0.96 14.15 14.16
N ALA A 124 2.07 14.47 13.47
CA ALA A 124 3.16 13.53 13.27
C ALA A 124 3.99 13.33 14.54
N THR A 125 4.04 12.10 15.03
CA THR A 125 4.99 11.67 16.05
C THR A 125 6.14 10.92 15.38
N LEU A 126 7.37 11.43 15.58
CA LEU A 126 8.59 10.87 14.97
C LEU A 126 9.35 9.99 15.98
N LYS A 127 9.73 8.77 15.57
CA LYS A 127 10.56 7.87 16.37
C LYS A 127 11.71 7.30 15.53
N LYS A 128 12.92 7.32 16.10
CA LYS A 128 14.07 6.67 15.48
C LYS A 128 13.85 5.16 15.47
N ALA A 129 13.97 4.54 14.29
CA ALA A 129 13.91 3.10 14.16
C ALA A 129 15.21 2.51 14.72
N THR A 130 15.08 1.55 15.63
CA THR A 130 16.19 0.73 16.12
C THR A 130 16.18 -0.55 15.28
N PHE A 131 17.13 -0.70 14.38
CA PHE A 131 17.34 -2.00 13.74
C PHE A 131 18.05 -2.88 14.76
N ILE A 132 17.41 -3.92 15.20
CA ILE A 132 18.09 -5.06 15.80
C ILE A 132 18.74 -5.74 14.60
N ASN A 133 20.03 -5.45 14.35
CA ASN A 133 20.81 -6.31 13.48
C ASN A 133 20.74 -7.69 14.12
N PRO A 134 20.29 -8.73 13.43
CA PRO A 134 20.63 -10.08 13.83
C PRO A 134 22.13 -10.22 13.55
N SER A 135 22.94 -9.85 14.54
CA SER A 135 24.37 -10.15 14.53
C SER A 135 24.51 -11.64 14.54
N THR A 136 24.84 -12.16 13.39
CA THR A 136 25.48 -13.44 13.21
C THR A 136 26.76 -13.42 14.04
N ASP A 137 26.72 -14.02 15.21
CA ASP A 137 27.90 -14.58 15.84
C ASP A 137 27.53 -15.88 16.52
N PRO A 138 27.76 -17.02 15.86
CA PRO A 138 27.90 -18.29 16.56
C PRO A 138 29.40 -18.47 16.84
N SER A 139 29.90 -17.97 17.93
CA SER A 139 31.24 -18.39 18.38
C SER A 139 31.34 -18.33 19.89
N THR A 140 31.43 -19.54 20.43
CA THR A 140 32.28 -19.92 21.59
C THR A 140 31.78 -19.54 22.97
N GLY A 141 31.38 -20.56 23.71
CA GLY A 141 31.17 -20.53 25.16
C GLY A 141 30.87 -21.91 25.71
N SER A 142 31.87 -22.78 25.71
CA SER A 142 32.00 -24.00 26.49
C SER A 142 31.74 -23.74 27.98
N GLY A 143 30.94 -24.61 28.64
CA GLY A 143 30.76 -24.57 30.09
C GLY A 143 29.68 -25.55 30.58
N THR A 144 29.99 -26.77 30.59
CA THR A 144 29.96 -27.86 31.59
C THR A 144 28.91 -27.84 32.72
N SER A 145 28.29 -28.96 32.82
CA SER A 145 27.84 -29.82 33.95
C SER A 145 26.40 -29.68 34.45
N SER A 146 25.82 -30.75 34.36
CA SER A 146 25.39 -31.85 35.25
C SER A 146 23.94 -31.75 35.68
N GLY A 147 23.23 -32.75 35.34
CA GLY A 147 22.66 -33.84 36.04
C GLY A 147 21.19 -33.57 36.35
N THR A 148 20.24 -34.38 36.08
CA THR A 148 19.93 -35.71 36.60
C THR A 148 18.60 -36.14 35.97
N GLU A 149 18.55 -37.40 35.67
CA GLU A 149 17.51 -38.24 35.14
C GLU A 149 16.15 -38.14 35.87
N SER A 150 15.06 -38.35 35.15
CA SER A 150 14.11 -39.43 35.45
C SER A 150 13.08 -39.59 34.34
N GLU A 151 13.11 -40.81 33.85
CA GLU A 151 12.14 -41.54 33.02
C GLU A 151 10.71 -41.43 33.50
N THR A 152 9.74 -41.49 32.59
CA THR A 152 8.85 -42.63 32.33
C THR A 152 7.85 -42.32 31.24
N ASP A 153 7.93 -43.10 30.17
CA ASP A 153 6.87 -43.50 29.25
C ASP A 153 6.22 -44.78 29.88
N PRO A 154 5.11 -45.40 29.43
CA PRO A 154 4.37 -45.33 28.18
C PRO A 154 2.83 -45.57 28.24
N SER A 155 2.25 -45.77 27.06
CA SER A 155 1.06 -46.59 26.72
C SER A 155 -0.13 -45.81 26.16
N ALA A 156 -0.38 -45.89 24.91
CA ALA A 156 -1.10 -46.83 24.04
C ALA A 156 -2.60 -47.00 24.35
N SER A 157 -3.45 -46.69 23.37
CA SER A 157 -4.58 -47.49 22.84
C SER A 157 -5.45 -46.63 21.89
N SER A 158 -5.44 -46.92 20.60
CA SER A 158 -6.38 -47.65 19.73
C SER A 158 -7.88 -47.35 19.91
N GLY A 159 -8.53 -47.04 18.75
CA GLY A 159 -9.99 -47.15 18.61
C GLY A 159 -10.50 -46.31 17.42
N THR A 160 -10.45 -46.83 16.24
CA THR A 160 -11.51 -47.34 15.36
C THR A 160 -12.71 -46.41 15.04
N GLY A 161 -12.83 -46.03 13.74
CA GLY A 161 -13.97 -46.26 12.89
C GLY A 161 -15.15 -45.31 12.94
N GLY A 162 -15.49 -44.80 11.77
CA GLY A 162 -16.79 -44.15 11.58
C GLY A 162 -16.90 -43.42 10.23
N SER A 163 -17.18 -44.22 9.20
CA SER A 163 -17.68 -43.81 7.87
C SER A 163 -19.01 -43.05 8.01
N GLY A 164 -19.20 -41.97 7.30
CA GLY A 164 -20.45 -41.24 7.26
C GLY A 164 -20.54 -40.23 6.10
N ILE A 165 -20.88 -40.74 4.96
CA ILE A 165 -21.86 -40.32 3.95
C ILE A 165 -22.06 -38.81 3.75
N ILE A 166 -21.68 -38.36 2.56
CA ILE A 166 -22.02 -37.09 1.91
C ILE A 166 -23.46 -37.19 1.36
N PRO A 167 -24.35 -36.21 1.58
CA PRO A 167 -25.51 -36.03 0.74
C PRO A 167 -25.24 -34.90 -0.27
N THR A 168 -25.41 -35.25 -1.54
CA THR A 168 -25.55 -34.37 -2.70
C THR A 168 -26.82 -33.52 -2.57
N PRO A 169 -26.79 -32.24 -2.98
CA PRO A 169 -28.02 -31.48 -3.15
C PRO A 169 -28.63 -31.77 -4.53
N THR A 170 -29.88 -32.15 -4.48
CA THR A 170 -30.85 -32.26 -5.57
C THR A 170 -31.27 -30.88 -6.04
N ASP A 171 -31.23 -30.69 -7.35
CA ASP A 171 -31.93 -29.67 -8.12
C ASP A 171 -33.45 -29.81 -7.94
N PRO A 172 -34.21 -28.73 -7.94
CA PRO A 172 -35.59 -28.78 -8.41
C PRO A 172 -35.75 -28.03 -9.73
N GLU A 173 -36.27 -28.81 -10.67
CA GLU A 173 -36.77 -28.42 -11.96
C GLU A 173 -37.89 -27.39 -11.89
N ASP A 174 -37.90 -26.55 -12.91
CA ASP A 174 -39.03 -26.11 -13.75
C ASP A 174 -40.44 -26.07 -13.10
N ASP A 175 -41.00 -24.88 -13.03
CA ASP A 175 -42.40 -24.73 -13.27
C ASP A 175 -42.73 -23.35 -13.86
N GLN A 176 -43.10 -23.36 -15.15
CA GLN A 176 -43.74 -22.27 -15.86
C GLN A 176 -45.19 -22.65 -16.07
N PRO A 177 -46.13 -21.76 -15.80
CA PRO A 177 -47.29 -21.59 -16.68
C PRO A 177 -47.43 -20.12 -17.06
N GLY A 178 -47.54 -19.68 -18.29
CA GLY A 178 -48.51 -20.04 -19.28
C GLY A 178 -49.79 -19.17 -19.16
N GLY A 179 -49.88 -18.10 -19.99
CA GLY A 179 -51.03 -17.71 -20.71
C GLY A 179 -52.11 -16.81 -20.07
N GLY A 180 -52.44 -15.78 -20.78
CA GLY A 180 -53.86 -15.39 -20.89
C GLY A 180 -54.19 -13.91 -20.66
N ASP A 181 -54.57 -13.29 -21.80
CA ASP A 181 -55.36 -12.08 -22.01
C ASP A 181 -54.71 -10.71 -21.83
#